data_edeff6df0a8e47660b279bf2f5c01325
#
_entry.id   edeff6df0a8e47660b279bf2f5c01325
#
_cell.length_a   1.000
_cell.length_b   1.000
_cell.length_c   1.000
_cell.angle_alpha   90.00
_cell.angle_beta   90.00
_cell.angle_gamma   90.00
#
_symmetry.space_group_name_H-M   'P 1'
#
loop_
_entity.id
_entity.type
_entity.pdbx_description
1 polymer ?
#
loop_
_entity_poly.entity_id
_entity_poly.type
_entity_poly.pdbx_seq_one_letter_code
_entity_poly.pdbx_strand_id
1 'polypeptide(L)'
;MKKISLFLIFISAMFGLQAQNLEEIIRKADEKFRGNSSRGEMSMIIERPSWSREVTMKNWTLGNHYSLIYITSPAKEKGQVFLKRNKEMWNWVPSIERMIKIPPSMMMQSWMGSDFTNDDLVRESSLSKDYSHKLLAEEKMEGYDSYKIELIPNDDAPVVWGKIIMWVTKTDYLWLKGEYYDEEGTLVNTEILKDIKMMGNRKMPTRLEMIPAD
;
A
#
# COMPACT_ATOMS: atom_id res chain seq x y z
N MET A 1 -10.18 46.83 -15.15
CA MET A 1 -10.78 45.68 -14.44
C MET A 1 -10.79 44.34 -15.22
N LYS A 2 -10.72 44.32 -16.56
CA LYS A 2 -10.70 43.06 -17.35
C LYS A 2 -9.41 42.23 -17.32
N LYS A 3 -8.26 42.83 -16.96
CA LYS A 3 -6.97 42.12 -16.94
C LYS A 3 -6.74 41.23 -15.70
N ILE A 4 -7.40 41.51 -14.57
CA ILE A 4 -7.28 40.75 -13.32
C ILE A 4 -8.01 39.40 -13.42
N SER A 5 -9.19 39.35 -14.07
CA SER A 5 -9.95 38.11 -14.29
C SER A 5 -9.21 37.08 -15.15
N LEU A 6 -8.46 37.52 -16.15
CA LEU A 6 -7.71 36.59 -17.02
C LEU A 6 -6.53 35.95 -16.30
N PHE A 7 -5.88 36.67 -15.38
CA PHE A 7 -4.74 36.18 -14.59
C PHE A 7 -5.17 35.12 -13.56
N LEU A 8 -6.35 35.33 -12.91
CA LEU A 8 -6.93 34.36 -11.97
C LEU A 8 -7.34 33.04 -12.66
N ILE A 9 -7.89 33.08 -13.87
CA ILE A 9 -8.25 31.90 -14.65
C ILE A 9 -6.99 31.09 -15.03
N PHE A 10 -5.89 31.75 -15.37
CA PHE A 10 -4.65 31.11 -15.74
C PHE A 10 -3.96 30.40 -14.55
N ILE A 11 -4.03 30.97 -13.34
CA ILE A 11 -3.52 30.36 -12.12
C ILE A 11 -4.33 29.12 -11.75
N SER A 12 -5.67 29.16 -11.81
CA SER A 12 -6.52 27.98 -11.52
C SER A 12 -6.32 26.83 -12.51
N ALA A 13 -6.04 27.13 -13.78
CA ALA A 13 -5.74 26.11 -14.78
C ALA A 13 -4.40 25.41 -14.54
N MET A 14 -3.39 26.10 -14.03
CA MET A 14 -2.10 25.50 -13.69
C MET A 14 -2.19 24.54 -12.50
N PHE A 15 -2.98 24.86 -11.46
CA PHE A 15 -3.21 23.96 -10.33
C PHE A 15 -3.95 22.69 -10.74
N GLY A 16 -4.95 22.80 -11.63
CA GLY A 16 -5.68 21.65 -12.15
C GLY A 16 -4.81 20.68 -12.96
N LEU A 17 -3.91 21.20 -13.79
CA LEU A 17 -2.97 20.38 -14.57
C LEU A 17 -1.93 19.65 -13.69
N GLN A 18 -1.47 20.29 -12.62
CA GLN A 18 -0.52 19.68 -11.69
C GLN A 18 -1.18 18.57 -10.86
N ALA A 19 -2.40 18.76 -10.40
CA ALA A 19 -3.16 17.75 -9.66
C ALA A 19 -3.43 16.51 -10.51
N GLN A 20 -3.85 16.66 -11.77
CA GLN A 20 -4.05 15.54 -12.70
C GLN A 20 -2.75 14.78 -12.98
N ASN A 21 -1.60 15.46 -13.01
CA ASN A 21 -0.32 14.80 -13.20
C ASN A 21 0.06 13.95 -11.99
N LEU A 22 -0.19 14.41 -10.76
CA LEU A 22 0.11 13.66 -9.54
C LEU A 22 -0.80 12.43 -9.37
N GLU A 23 -2.10 12.55 -9.66
CA GLU A 23 -3.02 11.42 -9.68
C GLU A 23 -2.54 10.32 -10.62
N GLU A 24 -2.11 10.70 -11.82
CA GLU A 24 -1.57 9.77 -12.82
C GLU A 24 -0.26 9.10 -12.36
N ILE A 25 0.62 9.83 -11.67
CA ILE A 25 1.86 9.29 -11.10
C ILE A 25 1.53 8.24 -10.04
N ILE A 26 0.64 8.54 -9.12
CA ILE A 26 0.19 7.61 -8.07
C ILE A 26 -0.48 6.39 -8.68
N ARG A 27 -1.38 6.58 -9.65
CA ARG A 27 -2.04 5.48 -10.36
C ARG A 27 -1.03 4.54 -11.03
N LYS A 28 -0.03 5.09 -11.73
CA LYS A 28 1.03 4.30 -12.35
C LYS A 28 1.88 3.54 -11.33
N ALA A 29 2.18 4.16 -10.19
CA ALA A 29 2.93 3.51 -9.12
C ALA A 29 2.15 2.33 -8.54
N ASP A 30 0.86 2.50 -8.26
CA ASP A 30 0.00 1.44 -7.74
C ASP A 30 -0.17 0.29 -8.76
N GLU A 31 -0.47 0.60 -10.01
CA GLU A 31 -0.57 -0.40 -11.09
C GLU A 31 0.74 -1.15 -11.34
N LYS A 32 1.87 -0.46 -11.24
CA LYS A 32 3.19 -1.07 -11.37
C LYS A 32 3.46 -2.08 -10.26
N PHE A 33 3.12 -1.73 -9.03
CA PHE A 33 3.29 -2.59 -7.88
C PHE A 33 2.37 -3.82 -7.94
N ARG A 34 1.08 -3.62 -8.21
CA ARG A 34 0.07 -4.70 -8.21
C ARG A 34 0.10 -5.55 -9.48
N GLY A 35 0.09 -4.91 -10.65
CA GLY A 35 -0.12 -5.56 -11.94
C GLY A 35 -1.55 -6.13 -12.10
N ASN A 36 -1.82 -6.73 -13.26
CA ASN A 36 -3.13 -7.32 -13.56
C ASN A 36 -3.34 -8.64 -12.81
N SER A 37 -2.29 -9.42 -12.65
CA SER A 37 -2.26 -10.65 -11.87
C SER A 37 -0.86 -10.99 -11.44
N SER A 38 -0.73 -11.69 -10.33
CA SER A 38 0.55 -12.21 -9.88
C SER A 38 0.40 -13.57 -9.19
N ARG A 39 1.49 -14.31 -9.18
CA ARG A 39 1.68 -15.48 -8.31
C ARG A 39 3.12 -15.49 -7.84
N GLY A 40 3.33 -15.89 -6.61
CA GLY A 40 4.68 -15.93 -6.06
C GLY A 40 4.75 -16.68 -4.75
N GLU A 41 5.95 -16.76 -4.25
CA GLU A 41 6.26 -17.19 -2.89
C GLU A 41 6.90 -16.01 -2.17
N MET A 42 6.57 -15.82 -0.90
CA MET A 42 7.14 -14.78 -0.06
C MET A 42 7.35 -15.28 1.36
N SER A 43 8.28 -14.64 2.04
CA SER A 43 8.49 -14.80 3.47
C SER A 43 8.17 -13.48 4.17
N MET A 44 7.50 -13.55 5.30
CA MET A 44 7.33 -12.46 6.24
C MET A 44 8.14 -12.78 7.49
N ILE A 45 9.08 -11.90 7.84
CA ILE A 45 9.86 -12.01 9.07
C ILE A 45 9.31 -10.96 10.04
N ILE A 46 8.86 -11.41 11.20
CA ILE A 46 8.38 -10.54 12.28
C ILE A 46 9.51 -10.50 13.30
N GLU A 47 10.11 -9.32 13.47
CA GLU A 47 11.18 -9.07 14.42
C GLU A 47 10.64 -8.31 15.63
N ARG A 48 10.98 -8.77 16.83
CA ARG A 48 10.67 -8.15 18.12
C ARG A 48 11.91 -8.18 19.00
N PRO A 49 12.03 -7.35 20.01
CA PRO A 49 13.24 -7.28 20.84
C PRO A 49 13.71 -8.62 21.44
N SER A 50 12.78 -9.55 21.72
CA SER A 50 13.07 -10.82 22.40
C SER A 50 12.84 -12.07 21.55
N TRP A 51 12.26 -11.94 20.33
CA TRP A 51 11.99 -13.08 19.45
C TRP A 51 11.87 -12.65 17.99
N SER A 52 12.08 -13.61 17.11
CA SER A 52 11.82 -13.46 15.66
C SER A 52 11.02 -14.67 15.18
N ARG A 53 10.14 -14.44 14.19
CA ARG A 53 9.34 -15.48 13.55
C ARG A 53 9.27 -15.26 12.06
N GLU A 54 9.49 -16.34 11.30
CA GLU A 54 9.31 -16.34 9.86
C GLU A 54 8.03 -17.09 9.49
N VAL A 55 7.26 -16.50 8.58
CA VAL A 55 6.08 -17.11 7.96
C VAL A 55 6.32 -17.14 6.46
N THR A 56 6.31 -18.34 5.86
CA THR A 56 6.41 -18.49 4.41
C THR A 56 5.05 -18.79 3.81
N MET A 57 4.80 -18.26 2.63
CA MET A 57 3.49 -18.35 2.00
C MET A 57 3.59 -18.31 0.47
N LYS A 58 2.56 -18.86 -0.16
CA LYS A 58 2.28 -18.69 -1.60
C LYS A 58 1.13 -17.72 -1.76
N ASN A 59 1.23 -16.85 -2.75
CA ASN A 59 0.19 -15.88 -3.04
C ASN A 59 -0.22 -15.91 -4.51
N TRP A 60 -1.49 -15.61 -4.74
CA TRP A 60 -2.09 -15.39 -6.05
C TRP A 60 -2.98 -14.15 -5.96
N THR A 61 -2.87 -13.28 -6.97
CA THR A 61 -3.70 -12.07 -7.06
C THR A 61 -4.31 -11.94 -8.44
N LEU A 62 -5.49 -11.33 -8.53
CA LEU A 62 -6.14 -10.94 -9.77
C LEU A 62 -6.73 -9.53 -9.60
N GLY A 63 -6.03 -8.55 -10.16
CA GLY A 63 -6.34 -7.14 -9.96
C GLY A 63 -6.40 -6.77 -8.48
N ASN A 64 -7.31 -5.86 -8.14
CA ASN A 64 -7.60 -5.45 -6.77
C ASN A 64 -8.70 -6.28 -6.09
N HIS A 65 -9.35 -7.17 -6.85
CA HIS A 65 -10.58 -7.82 -6.40
C HIS A 65 -10.35 -9.15 -5.71
N TYR A 66 -9.28 -9.86 -6.07
CA TYR A 66 -9.03 -11.19 -5.56
C TYR A 66 -7.59 -11.37 -5.12
N SER A 67 -7.43 -11.94 -3.95
CA SER A 67 -6.13 -12.39 -3.44
C SER A 67 -6.34 -13.67 -2.63
N LEU A 68 -5.43 -14.62 -2.82
CA LEU A 68 -5.36 -15.83 -2.03
C LEU A 68 -3.95 -15.99 -1.51
N ILE A 69 -3.81 -16.15 -0.20
CA ILE A 69 -2.55 -16.40 0.50
C ILE A 69 -2.67 -17.76 1.16
N TYR A 70 -1.75 -18.67 0.85
CA TYR A 70 -1.65 -20.00 1.45
C TYR A 70 -0.39 -20.09 2.29
N ILE A 71 -0.53 -20.31 3.60
CA ILE A 71 0.60 -20.43 4.53
C ILE A 71 1.25 -21.79 4.38
N THR A 72 2.56 -21.80 4.12
CA THR A 72 3.37 -23.03 3.95
C THR A 72 4.22 -23.35 5.16
N SER A 73 4.60 -22.36 5.96
CA SER A 73 5.39 -22.49 7.19
C SER A 73 5.07 -21.31 8.15
N PRO A 74 5.24 -21.47 9.46
CA PRO A 74 5.66 -22.66 10.20
C PRO A 74 4.55 -23.70 10.35
N ALA A 75 4.89 -24.87 10.85
CA ALA A 75 3.96 -26.01 10.96
C ALA A 75 2.65 -25.71 11.69
N LYS A 76 2.67 -24.82 12.68
CA LYS A 76 1.50 -24.40 13.46
C LYS A 76 0.45 -23.68 12.63
N GLU A 77 0.87 -22.86 11.67
CA GLU A 77 0.01 -22.06 10.81
C GLU A 77 -0.16 -22.65 9.40
N LYS A 78 0.62 -23.69 9.06
CA LYS A 78 0.59 -24.32 7.75
C LYS A 78 -0.81 -24.80 7.37
N GLY A 79 -1.23 -24.48 6.16
CA GLY A 79 -2.53 -24.82 5.63
C GLY A 79 -3.61 -23.76 5.88
N GLN A 80 -3.32 -22.72 6.65
CA GLN A 80 -4.22 -21.56 6.70
C GLN A 80 -4.29 -20.91 5.32
N VAL A 81 -5.47 -20.43 4.96
CA VAL A 81 -5.71 -19.71 3.71
C VAL A 81 -6.44 -18.41 4.01
N PHE A 82 -5.90 -17.31 3.53
CA PHE A 82 -6.58 -16.03 3.54
C PHE A 82 -7.09 -15.74 2.12
N LEU A 83 -8.38 -15.53 2.00
CA LEU A 83 -9.04 -15.21 0.73
C LEU A 83 -9.62 -13.81 0.80
N LYS A 84 -9.19 -12.94 -0.09
CA LYS A 84 -9.86 -11.67 -0.39
C LYS A 84 -10.76 -11.84 -1.60
N ARG A 85 -11.98 -11.34 -1.49
CA ARG A 85 -12.90 -11.16 -2.60
C ARG A 85 -13.57 -9.79 -2.47
N ASN A 86 -13.22 -8.87 -3.34
CA ASN A 86 -13.61 -7.47 -3.24
C ASN A 86 -13.26 -6.90 -1.86
N LYS A 87 -14.25 -6.41 -1.12
CA LYS A 87 -14.16 -5.81 0.22
C LYS A 87 -14.15 -6.82 1.36
N GLU A 88 -14.27 -8.08 1.07
CA GLU A 88 -14.46 -9.12 2.07
C GLU A 88 -13.22 -9.99 2.18
N MET A 89 -12.93 -10.41 3.40
CA MET A 89 -11.82 -11.31 3.71
C MET A 89 -12.31 -12.51 4.51
N TRP A 90 -11.77 -13.67 4.18
CA TRP A 90 -12.02 -14.93 4.89
C TRP A 90 -10.70 -15.58 5.26
N ASN A 91 -10.70 -16.26 6.41
CA ASN A 91 -9.61 -17.11 6.85
C ASN A 91 -10.12 -18.56 6.95
N TRP A 92 -9.49 -19.47 6.20
CA TRP A 92 -9.62 -20.92 6.43
C TRP A 92 -8.66 -21.33 7.53
N VAL A 93 -9.19 -21.95 8.59
CA VAL A 93 -8.43 -22.42 9.76
C VAL A 93 -8.45 -23.95 9.77
N PRO A 94 -7.34 -24.63 9.36
CA PRO A 94 -7.31 -26.08 9.21
C PRO A 94 -7.61 -26.86 10.49
N SER A 95 -7.15 -26.36 11.64
CA SER A 95 -7.29 -27.05 12.94
C SER A 95 -8.73 -27.24 13.40
N ILE A 96 -9.64 -26.42 12.88
CA ILE A 96 -11.09 -26.50 13.18
C ILE A 96 -11.93 -26.73 11.92
N GLU A 97 -11.27 -26.88 10.76
CA GLU A 97 -11.90 -27.11 9.44
C GLU A 97 -13.00 -26.09 9.11
N ARG A 98 -12.74 -24.80 9.40
CA ARG A 98 -13.72 -23.74 9.18
C ARG A 98 -13.17 -22.59 8.37
N MET A 99 -14.04 -22.05 7.51
CA MET A 99 -13.88 -20.77 6.86
C MET A 99 -14.55 -19.68 7.72
N ILE A 100 -13.76 -18.71 8.18
CA ILE A 100 -14.22 -17.62 9.04
C ILE A 100 -14.16 -16.34 8.22
N LYS A 101 -15.29 -15.64 8.09
CA LYS A 101 -15.31 -14.29 7.53
C LYS A 101 -14.76 -13.32 8.57
N ILE A 102 -13.79 -12.49 8.18
CA ILE A 102 -13.25 -11.43 9.03
C ILE A 102 -14.26 -10.27 9.05
N PRO A 103 -14.85 -9.95 10.21
CA PRO A 103 -15.81 -8.85 10.29
C PRO A 103 -15.10 -7.49 10.21
N PRO A 104 -15.82 -6.41 9.82
CA PRO A 104 -15.24 -5.06 9.73
C PRO A 104 -14.53 -4.59 11.00
N SER A 105 -15.05 -4.94 12.18
CA SER A 105 -14.44 -4.61 13.47
C SER A 105 -13.07 -5.24 13.72
N MET A 106 -12.69 -6.26 12.95
CA MET A 106 -11.39 -6.92 13.05
C MET A 106 -10.41 -6.50 11.94
N MET A 107 -10.82 -5.63 11.03
CA MET A 107 -9.96 -5.23 9.90
C MET A 107 -8.70 -4.51 10.35
N MET A 108 -8.76 -3.72 11.42
CA MET A 108 -7.62 -3.01 11.99
C MET A 108 -6.75 -3.89 12.90
N GLN A 109 -7.13 -5.14 13.13
CA GLN A 109 -6.31 -6.05 13.93
C GLN A 109 -5.08 -6.52 13.15
N SER A 110 -4.00 -6.76 13.90
CA SER A 110 -2.75 -7.30 13.38
C SER A 110 -2.97 -8.61 12.62
N TRP A 111 -2.49 -8.66 11.38
CA TRP A 111 -2.51 -9.89 10.59
C TRP A 111 -1.37 -10.82 11.03
N MET A 112 -1.75 -11.99 11.53
CA MET A 112 -0.81 -13.01 12.00
C MET A 112 0.23 -12.52 13.04
N GLY A 113 -0.07 -11.43 13.79
CA GLY A 113 0.82 -10.85 14.78
C GLY A 113 1.96 -10.00 14.21
N SER A 114 1.88 -9.64 12.93
CA SER A 114 2.76 -8.68 12.27
C SER A 114 2.29 -7.23 12.48
N ASP A 115 3.02 -6.28 11.94
CA ASP A 115 2.63 -4.86 11.91
C ASP A 115 1.70 -4.54 10.73
N PHE A 116 1.41 -5.52 9.87
CA PHE A 116 0.32 -5.44 8.91
C PHE A 116 -1.02 -5.70 9.58
N THR A 117 -2.02 -4.97 9.17
CA THR A 117 -3.42 -5.20 9.56
C THR A 117 -4.13 -6.12 8.55
N ASN A 118 -5.29 -6.65 8.93
CA ASN A 118 -6.14 -7.34 7.96
C ASN A 118 -6.59 -6.40 6.83
N ASP A 119 -6.77 -5.10 7.12
CA ASP A 119 -7.12 -4.08 6.13
C ASP A 119 -6.03 -3.89 5.06
N ASP A 120 -4.76 -3.92 5.44
CA ASP A 120 -3.64 -3.82 4.49
C ASP A 120 -3.68 -4.93 3.43
N LEU A 121 -4.17 -6.12 3.78
CA LEU A 121 -4.32 -7.23 2.84
C LEU A 121 -5.52 -7.06 1.90
N VAL A 122 -6.56 -6.40 2.38
CA VAL A 122 -7.77 -6.12 1.59
C VAL A 122 -7.58 -4.87 0.75
N ARG A 123 -6.91 -3.88 1.27
CA ARG A 123 -6.65 -2.53 0.74
C ARG A 123 -7.57 -2.19 -0.44
N GLU A 124 -8.77 -1.74 -0.08
CA GLU A 124 -9.80 -1.42 -1.05
C GLU A 124 -9.60 -0.03 -1.65
N SER A 125 -9.08 0.88 -0.82
CA SER A 125 -8.85 2.27 -1.18
C SER A 125 -7.91 2.41 -2.38
N SER A 126 -8.27 3.28 -3.28
CA SER A 126 -7.45 3.70 -4.39
C SER A 126 -6.63 4.91 -3.99
N LEU A 127 -5.32 4.76 -3.85
CA LEU A 127 -4.43 5.89 -3.54
C LEU A 127 -4.57 7.05 -4.54
N SER A 128 -5.01 6.76 -5.77
CA SER A 128 -5.20 7.79 -6.79
C SER A 128 -6.58 8.45 -6.77
N LYS A 129 -7.61 7.79 -6.25
CA LYS A 129 -9.00 8.30 -6.31
C LYS A 129 -9.54 8.76 -4.97
N ASP A 130 -9.15 8.09 -3.89
CA ASP A 130 -9.69 8.32 -2.55
C ASP A 130 -8.92 9.39 -1.77
N TYR A 131 -7.81 9.87 -2.35
CA TYR A 131 -6.96 10.90 -1.78
C TYR A 131 -6.79 12.08 -2.75
N SER A 132 -6.68 13.27 -2.20
CA SER A 132 -6.12 14.44 -2.88
C SER A 132 -4.60 14.40 -2.81
N HIS A 133 -3.91 14.95 -3.81
CA HIS A 133 -2.46 14.82 -3.96
C HIS A 133 -1.79 16.19 -3.99
N LYS A 134 -0.66 16.30 -3.27
CA LYS A 134 0.16 17.50 -3.27
C LYS A 134 1.64 17.15 -3.38
N LEU A 135 2.33 17.72 -4.35
CA LEU A 135 3.79 17.61 -4.44
C LEU A 135 4.43 18.40 -3.31
N LEU A 136 5.18 17.71 -2.45
CA LEU A 136 5.94 18.36 -1.38
C LEU A 136 7.35 18.72 -1.83
N ALA A 137 8.03 17.81 -2.54
CA ALA A 137 9.39 17.99 -2.99
C ALA A 137 9.73 17.04 -4.16
N GLU A 138 10.82 17.35 -4.81
CA GLU A 138 11.56 16.44 -5.69
C GLU A 138 12.93 16.21 -5.04
N GLU A 139 13.21 14.96 -4.69
CA GLU A 139 14.43 14.61 -3.96
C GLU A 139 14.94 13.22 -4.34
N LYS A 140 16.13 12.88 -3.91
CA LYS A 140 16.66 11.53 -4.08
C LYS A 140 16.19 10.64 -2.93
N MET A 141 15.63 9.48 -3.27
CA MET A 141 15.30 8.42 -2.33
C MET A 141 15.96 7.11 -2.79
N GLU A 142 16.79 6.51 -1.92
CA GLU A 142 17.57 5.29 -2.24
C GLU A 142 18.39 5.43 -3.56
N GLY A 143 18.90 6.64 -3.87
CA GLY A 143 19.64 6.93 -5.08
C GLY A 143 18.82 7.23 -6.33
N TYR A 144 17.49 7.13 -6.27
CA TYR A 144 16.57 7.43 -7.38
C TYR A 144 16.00 8.84 -7.26
N ASP A 145 15.97 9.58 -8.36
CA ASP A 145 15.23 10.85 -8.42
C ASP A 145 13.73 10.55 -8.27
N SER A 146 13.10 11.13 -7.25
CA SER A 146 11.76 10.79 -6.81
C SER A 146 10.90 12.03 -6.58
N TYR A 147 9.58 11.83 -6.71
CA TYR A 147 8.57 12.74 -6.21
C TYR A 147 8.25 12.37 -4.77
N LYS A 148 8.23 13.35 -3.87
CA LYS A 148 7.66 13.24 -2.53
C LYS A 148 6.26 13.84 -2.56
N ILE A 149 5.25 13.00 -2.39
CA ILE A 149 3.85 13.37 -2.58
C ILE A 149 3.10 13.14 -1.28
N GLU A 150 2.34 14.14 -0.86
CA GLU A 150 1.38 14.06 0.24
C GLU A 150 0.02 13.63 -0.31
N LEU A 151 -0.61 12.67 0.36
CA LEU A 151 -1.94 12.17 0.09
C LEU A 151 -2.81 12.46 1.31
N ILE A 152 -3.88 13.23 1.12
CA ILE A 152 -4.88 13.54 2.14
C ILE A 152 -6.20 12.90 1.73
N PRO A 153 -6.90 12.15 2.60
CA PRO A 153 -8.18 11.53 2.28
C PRO A 153 -9.19 12.56 1.77
N ASN A 154 -10.01 12.17 0.79
CA ASN A 154 -11.20 12.91 0.44
C ASN A 154 -12.27 12.72 1.53
N ASP A 155 -13.22 13.67 1.69
CA ASP A 155 -14.14 13.75 2.83
C ASP A 155 -14.93 12.45 3.13
N ASP A 156 -15.31 11.68 2.13
CA ASP A 156 -16.09 10.44 2.29
C ASP A 156 -15.28 9.17 1.92
N ALA A 157 -13.96 9.27 1.84
CA ALA A 157 -13.14 8.13 1.45
C ALA A 157 -13.12 7.05 2.55
N PRO A 158 -13.36 5.78 2.21
CA PRO A 158 -13.33 4.67 3.16
C PRO A 158 -11.89 4.24 3.47
N VAL A 159 -11.13 5.12 4.08
CA VAL A 159 -9.70 4.95 4.37
C VAL A 159 -9.42 5.07 5.86
N VAL A 160 -8.32 4.49 6.30
CA VAL A 160 -7.92 4.45 7.72
C VAL A 160 -6.82 5.46 8.06
N TRP A 161 -6.11 5.96 7.06
CA TRP A 161 -4.98 6.87 7.26
C TRP A 161 -5.41 8.32 7.10
N GLY A 162 -5.13 9.16 8.08
CA GLY A 162 -5.39 10.61 8.01
C GLY A 162 -4.46 11.33 7.04
N LYS A 163 -3.28 10.76 6.77
CA LYS A 163 -2.33 11.26 5.78
C LYS A 163 -1.35 10.17 5.38
N ILE A 164 -0.92 10.17 4.12
CA ILE A 164 0.21 9.36 3.63
C ILE A 164 1.21 10.29 2.96
N ILE A 165 2.52 10.08 3.19
CA ILE A 165 3.58 10.68 2.39
C ILE A 165 4.26 9.57 1.61
N MET A 166 4.35 9.73 0.30
CA MET A 166 4.80 8.69 -0.62
C MET A 166 5.95 9.16 -1.49
N TRP A 167 6.99 8.32 -1.64
CA TRP A 167 8.12 8.57 -2.56
C TRP A 167 8.00 7.65 -3.77
N VAL A 168 7.87 8.26 -4.94
CA VAL A 168 7.71 7.57 -6.22
C VAL A 168 8.81 8.01 -7.18
N THR A 169 9.51 7.05 -7.79
CA THR A 169 10.58 7.37 -8.76
C THR A 169 10.03 8.08 -9.99
N LYS A 170 10.78 9.06 -10.53
CA LYS A 170 10.36 9.84 -11.69
C LYS A 170 10.34 9.03 -13.00
N THR A 171 11.27 8.10 -13.15
CA THR A 171 11.44 7.36 -14.41
C THR A 171 10.57 6.12 -14.52
N ASP A 172 10.54 5.31 -13.45
CA ASP A 172 9.94 3.98 -13.47
C ASP A 172 8.63 3.90 -12.69
N TYR A 173 8.21 4.97 -12.01
CA TYR A 173 7.05 5.02 -11.13
C TYR A 173 7.10 3.92 -10.04
N LEU A 174 8.30 3.63 -9.52
CA LEU A 174 8.44 2.68 -8.42
C LEU A 174 8.12 3.37 -7.11
N TRP A 175 7.27 2.78 -6.31
CA TRP A 175 7.08 3.15 -4.93
C TRP A 175 8.28 2.69 -4.12
N LEU A 176 8.94 3.60 -3.40
CA LEU A 176 10.15 3.32 -2.62
C LEU A 176 9.94 3.47 -1.11
N LYS A 177 9.08 4.41 -0.71
CA LYS A 177 8.79 4.66 0.71
C LYS A 177 7.38 5.20 0.89
N GLY A 178 6.72 4.80 1.97
CA GLY A 178 5.48 5.36 2.47
C GLY A 178 5.59 5.70 3.96
N GLU A 179 5.08 6.84 4.38
CA GLU A 179 4.88 7.20 5.78
C GLU A 179 3.38 7.36 6.02
N TYR A 180 2.85 6.67 7.02
CA TYR A 180 1.45 6.57 7.32
C TYR A 180 1.14 7.26 8.65
N TYR A 181 0.24 8.20 8.61
CA TYR A 181 -0.15 9.03 9.76
C TYR A 181 -1.61 8.77 10.11
N ASP A 182 -1.93 8.82 11.41
CA ASP A 182 -3.30 8.80 11.89
C ASP A 182 -4.05 10.13 11.63
N GLU A 183 -5.28 10.22 12.10
CA GLU A 183 -6.11 11.42 11.95
C GLU A 183 -5.57 12.62 12.77
N GLU A 184 -4.86 12.37 13.85
CA GLU A 184 -4.20 13.36 14.70
C GLU A 184 -2.88 13.87 14.10
N GLY A 185 -2.40 13.24 13.03
CA GLY A 185 -1.16 13.58 12.33
C GLY A 185 0.10 12.98 12.96
N THR A 186 -0.06 11.95 13.82
CA THR A 186 1.05 11.19 14.39
C THR A 186 1.51 10.13 13.39
N LEU A 187 2.82 10.01 13.18
CA LEU A 187 3.39 8.93 12.38
C LEU A 187 3.14 7.59 13.07
N VAL A 188 2.51 6.66 12.37
CA VAL A 188 2.20 5.31 12.86
C VAL A 188 3.15 4.27 12.30
N ASN A 189 3.35 4.28 10.98
CA ASN A 189 4.19 3.31 10.28
C ASN A 189 5.02 3.98 9.19
N THR A 190 6.20 3.40 8.95
CA THR A 190 7.01 3.67 7.77
C THR A 190 7.19 2.38 6.98
N GLU A 191 6.86 2.41 5.70
CA GLU A 191 7.07 1.32 4.75
C GLU A 191 8.25 1.68 3.84
N ILE A 192 9.23 0.77 3.70
CA ILE A 192 10.39 0.95 2.81
C ILE A 192 10.47 -0.23 1.86
N LEU A 193 10.55 0.07 0.56
CA LEU A 193 10.58 -0.92 -0.50
C LEU A 193 11.99 -0.94 -1.13
N LYS A 194 12.64 -2.09 -1.07
CA LYS A 194 14.05 -2.29 -1.43
C LYS A 194 14.23 -3.43 -2.43
N ASP A 195 15.48 -3.66 -2.79
CA ASP A 195 15.91 -4.80 -3.62
C ASP A 195 15.14 -4.87 -4.94
N ILE A 196 15.23 -3.79 -5.74
CA ILE A 196 14.53 -3.68 -7.02
C ILE A 196 15.07 -4.70 -8.02
N LYS A 197 14.22 -5.61 -8.49
CA LYS A 197 14.54 -6.68 -9.42
C LYS A 197 13.50 -6.81 -10.54
N MET A 198 13.88 -7.51 -11.58
CA MET A 198 12.93 -7.97 -12.60
C MET A 198 12.20 -9.21 -12.10
N MET A 199 10.89 -9.08 -11.89
CA MET A 199 10.01 -10.17 -11.48
C MET A 199 9.02 -10.46 -12.62
N GLY A 200 9.29 -11.54 -13.36
CA GLY A 200 8.61 -11.80 -14.63
C GLY A 200 8.94 -10.68 -15.63
N ASN A 201 7.94 -9.94 -16.06
CA ASN A 201 8.08 -8.82 -17.02
C ASN A 201 8.07 -7.44 -16.36
N ARG A 202 8.13 -7.35 -15.02
CA ARG A 202 8.05 -6.07 -14.28
C ARG A 202 9.27 -5.84 -13.41
N LYS A 203 9.80 -4.63 -13.47
CA LYS A 203 10.77 -4.12 -12.50
C LYS A 203 10.01 -3.68 -11.27
N MET A 204 10.31 -4.25 -10.10
CA MET A 204 9.60 -3.97 -8.85
C MET A 204 10.49 -4.24 -7.62
N PRO A 205 10.20 -3.62 -6.48
CA PRO A 205 10.80 -3.98 -5.21
C PRO A 205 10.45 -5.44 -4.83
N THR A 206 11.42 -6.15 -4.25
CA THR A 206 11.24 -7.54 -3.80
C THR A 206 11.37 -7.70 -2.30
N ARG A 207 11.68 -6.62 -1.57
CA ARG A 207 11.72 -6.54 -0.12
C ARG A 207 10.92 -5.34 0.33
N LEU A 208 10.03 -5.58 1.27
CA LEU A 208 9.23 -4.58 1.94
C LEU A 208 9.52 -4.65 3.44
N GLU A 209 9.85 -3.53 4.05
CA GLU A 209 10.06 -3.37 5.49
C GLU A 209 8.94 -2.47 6.03
N MET A 210 8.20 -2.96 7.03
CA MET A 210 7.24 -2.17 7.79
C MET A 210 7.87 -1.85 9.14
N ILE A 211 8.01 -0.58 9.44
CA ILE A 211 8.67 -0.07 10.65
C ILE A 211 7.64 0.75 11.41
N PRO A 212 7.09 0.23 12.53
CA PRO A 212 6.23 1.01 13.40
C PRO A 212 6.99 2.23 13.96
N ALA A 213 6.30 3.35 14.12
CA ALA A 213 6.83 4.45 14.91
C ALA A 213 6.77 4.08 16.40
N ASP A 214 7.85 4.34 17.13
CA ASP A 214 7.97 4.11 18.58
C ASP A 214 7.05 5.04 19.40
#